data_1efc0c232286f4bb4e3a6ca9adb5b691
#
_entry.id   1efc0c232286f4bb4e3a6ca9adb5b691
#
_cell.length_a   1.000
_cell.length_b   1.000
_cell.length_c   1.000
_cell.angle_alpha   90.00
_cell.angle_beta   90.00
_cell.angle_gamma   90.00
#
_symmetry.space_group_name_H-M   'P 1'
#
loop_
_entity.id
_entity.type
_entity.pdbx_description
1 polymer ?
#
loop_
_entity_poly.entity_id
_entity_poly.type
_entity_poly.pdbx_seq_one_letter_code
_entity_poly.pdbx_strand_id
1 'polypeptide(L)'
;MKAYNFLSYMSYSTISITLVIIALILIRGIFGKWISAKHKYYLWLILIIKLIIPFTPNWNGDNFNFINWFSKSLVTNANTAMNKVGNKYSSIPLIDNTKDYAVSANVSKVYSFIFILWLLIYVVILGFILVNSFRFKTKIIKSGYKPNNKLKIIIETCRKQLKMKNNKFNSLIIKGAHTAFVVGPIKPYLIISQDICDEFNDEEIKYILLHEIAHLKRKDIMIKFIMIIFCCIYWFNPFIWIARAIMMNDMELSCDEKVLSNLNKNEIQDYGKTIIKVLERFSLNRHKSIMLNINGSKKNVKNRIKNIAIFSKQTIRRRLFTFLLLVITLLLTITFIGVRTPFVNDKFKSLNSNVTYKDFSKDFNGDKGTFVLFNEQSNQYTIFNKEGSEKRVSPCSTYKIVIALIGLDKEVISKTDNNISWDGKNYPFTEWNKDQTLESAMKYSVTWYFDKIDSRISRKTLQECVGSLSYGNENIRTLDGQYWNQSSLKISAIEQVQFLKKLWNYDVKFKKEDVDFVKNSIKFMEEGDVVLYGKTGSGSENNRDVNGWFVGVLEKGNNKYYFATNIEGSSNINGQKA
;
A
#
# COMPACT_ATOMS: atom_id res chain seq x y z
N MET A 1 -1.49 15.19 -6.91
CA MET A 1 -1.85 14.47 -5.67
C MET A 1 -2.23 13.01 -5.88
N LYS A 2 -3.18 12.66 -6.79
CA LYS A 2 -3.58 11.25 -7.04
C LYS A 2 -2.43 10.36 -7.55
N ALA A 3 -1.58 10.85 -8.47
CA ALA A 3 -0.45 10.09 -9.03
C ALA A 3 0.65 9.79 -7.99
N TYR A 4 1.01 10.75 -7.16
CA TYR A 4 1.96 10.57 -6.05
C TYR A 4 1.48 9.50 -5.07
N ASN A 5 0.22 9.59 -4.63
CA ASN A 5 -0.37 8.63 -3.70
C ASN A 5 -0.38 7.20 -4.28
N PHE A 6 -0.70 7.08 -5.57
CA PHE A 6 -0.67 5.79 -6.27
C PHE A 6 0.74 5.20 -6.33
N LEU A 7 1.74 6.00 -6.71
CA LEU A 7 3.12 5.55 -6.81
C LEU A 7 3.72 5.20 -5.44
N SER A 8 3.40 5.98 -4.41
CA SER A 8 3.77 5.66 -3.02
C SER A 8 3.15 4.32 -2.59
N TYR A 9 1.87 4.11 -2.88
CA TYR A 9 1.19 2.84 -2.64
C TYR A 9 1.86 1.69 -3.40
N MET A 10 2.16 1.87 -4.68
CA MET A 10 2.82 0.85 -5.51
C MET A 10 4.22 0.49 -4.99
N SER A 11 5.00 1.47 -4.52
CA SER A 11 6.32 1.22 -3.94
C SER A 11 6.24 0.40 -2.66
N TYR A 12 5.37 0.76 -1.71
CA TYR A 12 5.15 0.01 -0.48
C TYR A 12 4.61 -1.40 -0.76
N SER A 13 3.63 -1.51 -1.66
CA SER A 13 3.06 -2.80 -2.07
C SER A 13 4.13 -3.70 -2.70
N THR A 14 5.00 -3.15 -3.54
CA THR A 14 6.12 -3.88 -4.17
C THR A 14 7.08 -4.44 -3.13
N ILE A 15 7.48 -3.64 -2.15
CA ILE A 15 8.36 -4.10 -1.06
C ILE A 15 7.68 -5.22 -0.26
N SER A 16 6.43 -5.00 0.16
CA SER A 16 5.65 -5.99 0.91
C SER A 16 5.53 -7.32 0.16
N ILE A 17 5.15 -7.28 -1.13
CA ILE A 17 5.03 -8.47 -1.98
C ILE A 17 6.37 -9.19 -2.13
N THR A 18 7.46 -8.43 -2.33
CA THR A 18 8.82 -8.99 -2.45
C THR A 18 9.24 -9.73 -1.19
N LEU A 19 8.98 -9.15 -0.01
CA LEU A 19 9.26 -9.81 1.28
C LEU A 19 8.44 -11.09 1.46
N VAL A 20 7.15 -11.08 1.09
CA VAL A 20 6.31 -12.30 1.10
C VAL A 20 6.89 -13.36 0.17
N ILE A 21 7.28 -12.99 -1.04
CA ILE A 21 7.86 -13.95 -2.00
C ILE A 21 9.14 -14.57 -1.44
N ILE A 22 10.04 -13.77 -0.88
CA ILE A 22 11.28 -14.24 -0.26
C ILE A 22 10.97 -15.19 0.90
N ALA A 23 10.04 -14.83 1.79
CA ALA A 23 9.62 -15.68 2.90
C ALA A 23 9.04 -17.03 2.42
N LEU A 24 8.19 -17.02 1.39
CA LEU A 24 7.64 -18.24 0.80
C LEU A 24 8.72 -19.13 0.18
N ILE A 25 9.72 -18.55 -0.49
CA ILE A 25 10.87 -19.28 -1.05
C ILE A 25 11.69 -19.91 0.08
N LEU A 26 11.96 -19.17 1.16
CA LEU A 26 12.68 -19.66 2.33
C LEU A 26 11.94 -20.80 3.04
N ILE A 27 10.64 -20.63 3.33
CA ILE A 27 9.78 -21.67 3.93
C ILE A 27 9.78 -22.93 3.06
N ARG A 28 9.63 -22.75 1.75
CA ARG A 28 9.67 -23.85 0.77
C ARG A 28 11.05 -24.55 0.74
N GLY A 29 12.14 -23.81 0.91
CA GLY A 29 13.51 -24.34 0.97
C GLY A 29 13.73 -25.15 2.26
N ILE A 30 13.46 -24.55 3.41
CA ILE A 30 13.70 -25.13 4.74
C ILE A 30 12.83 -26.37 4.95
N PHE A 31 11.52 -26.24 4.73
CA PHE A 31 10.56 -27.32 4.96
C PHE A 31 10.29 -28.21 3.74
N GLY A 32 11.03 -28.02 2.64
CA GLY A 32 10.77 -28.65 1.35
C GLY A 32 10.77 -30.18 1.36
N LYS A 33 11.50 -30.82 2.29
CA LYS A 33 11.51 -32.29 2.49
C LYS A 33 10.27 -32.80 3.24
N TRP A 34 9.64 -31.93 4.04
CA TRP A 34 8.49 -32.26 4.88
C TRP A 34 7.15 -31.97 4.22
N ILE A 35 7.16 -31.04 3.24
CA ILE A 35 5.97 -30.53 2.54
C ILE A 35 5.78 -31.30 1.22
N SER A 36 4.56 -31.79 0.94
CA SER A 36 4.25 -32.40 -0.36
C SER A 36 4.16 -31.36 -1.49
N ALA A 37 4.21 -31.83 -2.74
CA ALA A 37 4.07 -30.97 -3.92
C ALA A 37 2.76 -30.19 -3.90
N LYS A 38 1.65 -30.81 -3.48
CA LYS A 38 0.35 -30.17 -3.30
C LYS A 38 0.41 -28.98 -2.33
N HIS A 39 1.08 -29.11 -1.19
CA HIS A 39 1.16 -28.06 -0.20
C HIS A 39 2.16 -26.96 -0.61
N LYS A 40 3.25 -27.29 -1.31
CA LYS A 40 4.14 -26.29 -1.94
C LYS A 40 3.38 -25.39 -2.89
N TYR A 41 2.49 -25.97 -3.69
CA TYR A 41 1.61 -25.19 -4.58
C TYR A 41 0.63 -24.30 -3.80
N TYR A 42 0.06 -24.78 -2.68
CA TYR A 42 -0.87 -23.98 -1.86
C TYR A 42 -0.20 -22.80 -1.17
N LEU A 43 1.10 -22.85 -0.86
CA LEU A 43 1.85 -21.67 -0.39
C LEU A 43 1.77 -20.50 -1.39
N TRP A 44 1.78 -20.79 -2.69
CA TRP A 44 1.65 -19.74 -3.73
C TRP A 44 0.25 -19.15 -3.81
N LEU A 45 -0.80 -19.90 -3.40
CA LEU A 45 -2.15 -19.33 -3.31
C LEU A 45 -2.25 -18.27 -2.22
N ILE A 46 -1.45 -18.37 -1.15
CA ILE A 46 -1.32 -17.32 -0.13
C ILE A 46 -0.81 -16.02 -0.75
N LEU A 47 0.18 -16.09 -1.65
CA LEU A 47 0.65 -14.93 -2.40
C LEU A 47 -0.46 -14.33 -3.25
N ILE A 48 -1.25 -15.15 -3.96
CA ILE A 48 -2.37 -14.68 -4.78
C ILE A 48 -3.43 -14.00 -3.92
N ILE A 49 -3.78 -14.55 -2.76
CA ILE A 49 -4.71 -13.94 -1.80
C ILE A 49 -4.17 -12.57 -1.37
N LYS A 50 -2.88 -12.47 -1.03
CA LYS A 50 -2.25 -11.19 -0.67
C LYS A 50 -2.25 -10.17 -1.80
N LEU A 51 -2.10 -10.62 -3.05
CA LEU A 51 -2.16 -9.75 -4.23
C LEU A 51 -3.58 -9.23 -4.51
N ILE A 52 -4.62 -10.04 -4.25
CA ILE A 52 -6.04 -9.66 -4.40
C ILE A 52 -6.48 -8.75 -3.26
N ILE A 53 -6.01 -9.01 -2.04
CA ILE A 53 -6.34 -8.24 -0.84
C ILE A 53 -5.10 -7.45 -0.41
N PRO A 54 -4.80 -6.32 -1.07
CA PRO A 54 -3.61 -5.53 -0.77
C PRO A 54 -3.69 -4.82 0.58
N PHE A 55 -4.89 -4.75 1.18
CA PHE A 55 -5.15 -4.06 2.44
C PHE A 55 -5.04 -5.02 3.61
N THR A 56 -4.40 -4.56 4.67
CA THR A 56 -4.47 -5.22 5.97
C THR A 56 -5.52 -4.54 6.82
N PRO A 57 -6.32 -5.29 7.59
CA PRO A 57 -7.20 -4.71 8.60
C PRO A 57 -6.36 -3.89 9.58
N ASN A 58 -6.83 -2.68 9.92
CA ASN A 58 -6.29 -1.91 11.02
C ASN A 58 -6.65 -2.62 12.33
N TRP A 59 -5.76 -3.46 12.82
CA TRP A 59 -5.89 -3.98 14.17
C TRP A 59 -5.25 -2.95 15.11
N ASN A 60 -6.07 -2.35 15.98
CA ASN A 60 -5.63 -1.43 17.03
C ASN A 60 -4.76 -2.20 18.04
N GLY A 61 -3.49 -2.14 17.87
CA GLY A 61 -2.48 -2.65 18.78
C GLY A 61 -1.12 -2.16 18.28
N ASP A 62 -0.21 -1.86 19.19
CA ASP A 62 1.17 -1.45 18.91
C ASP A 62 1.92 -2.55 18.15
N ASN A 63 1.51 -2.77 16.92
CA ASN A 63 1.98 -3.87 16.10
C ASN A 63 3.41 -3.58 15.64
N PHE A 64 4.27 -4.46 16.04
CA PHE A 64 5.64 -4.63 15.61
C PHE A 64 5.71 -4.62 14.07
N ASN A 65 5.84 -3.44 13.49
CA ASN A 65 6.01 -3.25 12.07
C ASN A 65 7.47 -3.54 11.72
N PHE A 66 7.74 -4.72 11.21
CA PHE A 66 9.07 -5.13 10.73
C PHE A 66 9.66 -4.11 9.75
N ILE A 67 8.83 -3.48 8.90
CA ILE A 67 9.25 -2.41 7.98
C ILE A 67 9.69 -1.15 8.77
N ASN A 68 8.98 -0.77 9.82
CA ASN A 68 9.39 0.35 10.68
C ASN A 68 10.65 0.03 11.48
N TRP A 69 10.82 -1.22 11.91
CA TRP A 69 12.05 -1.68 12.57
C TRP A 69 13.21 -1.69 11.57
N PHE A 70 13.02 -2.21 10.36
CA PHE A 70 14.05 -2.29 9.32
C PHE A 70 14.41 -0.90 8.77
N SER A 71 13.42 -0.02 8.53
CA SER A 71 13.68 1.37 8.12
C SER A 71 14.39 2.15 9.23
N LYS A 72 14.05 1.89 10.51
CA LYS A 72 14.70 2.52 11.66
C LYS A 72 16.16 2.06 11.77
N SER A 73 16.47 0.79 11.50
CA SER A 73 17.84 0.26 11.48
C SER A 73 18.67 0.79 10.31
N LEU A 74 18.06 0.98 9.14
CA LEU A 74 18.74 1.58 7.97
C LEU A 74 19.00 3.07 8.15
N VAL A 75 18.03 3.80 8.73
CA VAL A 75 18.17 5.23 9.00
C VAL A 75 19.20 5.51 10.11
N THR A 76 19.27 4.66 11.15
CA THR A 76 20.34 4.77 12.16
C THR A 76 21.72 4.50 11.56
N ASN A 77 21.86 3.54 10.66
CA ASN A 77 23.13 3.26 9.99
C ASN A 77 23.51 4.33 8.95
N ALA A 78 22.52 4.94 8.27
CA ALA A 78 22.75 6.06 7.35
C ALA A 78 23.13 7.34 8.11
N ASN A 79 22.51 7.61 9.26
CA ASN A 79 22.84 8.77 10.08
C ASN A 79 24.23 8.67 10.74
N THR A 80 24.69 7.46 11.09
CA THR A 80 26.08 7.24 11.55
C THR A 80 27.10 7.42 10.42
N ALA A 81 26.74 7.12 9.18
CA ALA A 81 27.60 7.37 8.01
C ALA A 81 27.59 8.87 7.65
N MET A 82 26.45 9.56 7.71
CA MET A 82 26.34 11.00 7.43
C MET A 82 27.00 11.88 8.49
N ASN A 83 26.93 11.50 9.78
CA ASN A 83 27.63 12.25 10.85
C ASN A 83 29.15 12.18 10.75
N LYS A 84 29.73 11.19 10.04
CA LYS A 84 31.17 11.16 9.71
C LYS A 84 31.55 12.06 8.53
N VAL A 85 30.58 12.45 7.69
CA VAL A 85 30.79 13.32 6.50
C VAL A 85 30.45 14.78 6.81
N GLY A 86 29.55 15.03 7.81
CA GLY A 86 28.98 16.36 8.12
C GLY A 86 29.94 17.37 8.75
N ASN A 87 31.14 16.98 9.20
CA ASN A 87 32.07 17.90 9.84
C ASN A 87 33.05 18.62 8.86
N LYS A 88 32.81 18.57 7.55
CA LYS A 88 33.74 19.16 6.56
C LYS A 88 33.15 20.25 5.65
N TYR A 89 31.88 20.62 5.81
CA TYR A 89 31.24 21.68 5.00
C TYR A 89 30.39 22.62 5.83
N SER A 90 31.08 23.46 6.61
CA SER A 90 30.52 24.69 7.18
C SER A 90 30.91 25.86 6.30
N SER A 91 30.20 26.07 5.22
CA SER A 91 30.05 27.37 4.52
C SER A 91 29.49 27.12 3.10
N ILE A 92 28.15 27.07 2.98
CA ILE A 92 27.49 27.23 1.69
C ILE A 92 26.62 28.49 1.79
N PRO A 93 26.75 29.48 0.88
CA PRO A 93 25.96 30.68 0.92
C PRO A 93 24.49 30.39 0.64
N LEU A 94 23.63 31.11 1.36
CA LEU A 94 22.17 31.09 1.21
C LEU A 94 21.78 31.35 -0.25
N ILE A 95 21.27 30.33 -0.92
CA ILE A 95 20.72 30.42 -2.27
C ILE A 95 19.29 30.98 -2.18
N ASP A 96 19.07 31.98 -2.99
CA ASP A 96 17.86 32.75 -3.20
C ASP A 96 16.60 31.89 -3.31
N ASN A 97 15.61 32.12 -2.44
CA ASN A 97 14.37 31.35 -2.27
C ASN A 97 13.39 31.39 -3.44
N THR A 98 13.75 32.01 -4.57
CA THR A 98 12.88 32.09 -5.74
C THR A 98 12.94 30.87 -6.67
N LYS A 99 13.93 29.98 -6.49
CA LYS A 99 14.07 28.77 -7.33
C LYS A 99 13.31 27.54 -6.80
N ASP A 100 12.95 27.50 -5.52
CA ASP A 100 12.34 26.30 -4.90
C ASP A 100 10.87 26.09 -5.27
N TYR A 101 10.17 27.12 -5.73
CA TYR A 101 8.78 27.03 -6.19
C TYR A 101 8.62 26.31 -7.56
N ALA A 102 9.66 26.35 -8.39
CA ALA A 102 9.67 25.62 -9.66
C ALA A 102 9.87 24.10 -9.47
N VAL A 103 10.52 23.69 -8.38
CA VAL A 103 10.80 22.28 -8.05
C VAL A 103 9.51 21.55 -7.68
N SER A 104 8.59 22.13 -6.91
CA SER A 104 7.36 21.45 -6.49
C SER A 104 6.38 21.20 -7.63
N ALA A 105 6.22 22.13 -8.56
CA ALA A 105 5.40 21.97 -9.76
C ALA A 105 6.01 20.95 -10.73
N ASN A 106 7.34 20.93 -10.86
CA ASN A 106 8.05 19.94 -11.67
C ASN A 106 8.00 18.54 -11.06
N VAL A 107 8.09 18.41 -9.75
CA VAL A 107 7.96 17.14 -9.02
C VAL A 107 6.57 16.52 -9.24
N SER A 108 5.49 17.30 -9.18
CA SER A 108 4.12 16.80 -9.47
C SER A 108 3.98 16.34 -10.92
N LYS A 109 4.59 17.05 -11.89
CA LYS A 109 4.62 16.64 -13.30
C LYS A 109 5.40 15.33 -13.50
N VAL A 110 6.53 15.17 -12.82
CA VAL A 110 7.34 13.94 -12.86
C VAL A 110 6.56 12.73 -12.35
N TYR A 111 5.87 12.84 -11.21
CA TYR A 111 5.03 11.74 -10.72
C TYR A 111 3.88 11.41 -11.66
N SER A 112 3.26 12.42 -12.28
CA SER A 112 2.21 12.20 -13.26
C SER A 112 2.76 11.51 -14.52
N PHE A 113 3.94 11.90 -14.99
CA PHE A 113 4.61 11.26 -16.12
C PHE A 113 4.95 9.79 -15.82
N ILE A 114 5.53 9.49 -14.64
CA ILE A 114 5.86 8.12 -14.23
C ILE A 114 4.59 7.27 -14.15
N PHE A 115 3.49 7.81 -13.61
CA PHE A 115 2.22 7.10 -13.54
C PHE A 115 1.66 6.79 -14.93
N ILE A 116 1.67 7.77 -15.85
CA ILE A 116 1.22 7.57 -17.23
C ILE A 116 2.08 6.54 -17.96
N LEU A 117 3.41 6.61 -17.80
CA LEU A 117 4.35 5.65 -18.38
C LEU A 117 4.08 4.23 -17.85
N TRP A 118 3.91 4.07 -16.53
CA TRP A 118 3.57 2.80 -15.92
C TRP A 118 2.25 2.24 -16.47
N LEU A 119 1.21 3.09 -16.57
CA LEU A 119 -0.10 2.70 -17.08
C LEU A 119 -0.02 2.28 -18.55
N LEU A 120 0.73 3.02 -19.36
CA LEU A 120 0.93 2.71 -20.78
C LEU A 120 1.60 1.34 -20.94
N ILE A 121 2.70 1.09 -20.23
CA ILE A 121 3.41 -0.20 -20.28
C ILE A 121 2.48 -1.34 -19.82
N TYR A 122 1.74 -1.14 -18.72
CA TYR A 122 0.75 -2.12 -18.23
C TYR A 122 -0.30 -2.46 -19.30
N VAL A 123 -0.90 -1.44 -19.93
CA VAL A 123 -1.94 -1.62 -20.96
C VAL A 123 -1.37 -2.32 -22.19
N VAL A 124 -0.16 -1.96 -22.63
CA VAL A 124 0.50 -2.59 -23.78
C VAL A 124 0.79 -4.07 -23.50
N ILE A 125 1.40 -4.40 -22.37
CA ILE A 125 1.72 -5.79 -22.01
C ILE A 125 0.44 -6.62 -21.86
N LEU A 126 -0.55 -6.11 -21.13
CA LEU A 126 -1.82 -6.80 -20.91
C LEU A 126 -2.57 -6.99 -22.24
N GLY A 127 -2.67 -5.93 -23.04
CA GLY A 127 -3.31 -5.97 -24.35
C GLY A 127 -2.65 -7.00 -25.27
N PHE A 128 -1.33 -7.02 -25.34
CA PHE A 128 -0.57 -8.00 -26.11
C PHE A 128 -0.88 -9.45 -25.67
N ILE A 129 -0.89 -9.71 -24.36
CA ILE A 129 -1.18 -11.04 -23.81
C ILE A 129 -2.64 -11.45 -24.12
N LEU A 130 -3.60 -10.55 -23.91
CA LEU A 130 -5.02 -10.85 -24.16
C LEU A 130 -5.30 -11.10 -25.64
N VAL A 131 -4.79 -10.26 -26.53
CA VAL A 131 -4.95 -10.40 -27.99
C VAL A 131 -4.34 -11.73 -28.47
N ASN A 132 -3.11 -12.04 -28.05
CA ASN A 132 -2.46 -13.29 -28.42
C ASN A 132 -3.19 -14.52 -27.85
N SER A 133 -3.66 -14.46 -26.60
CA SER A 133 -4.43 -15.54 -25.98
C SER A 133 -5.76 -15.76 -26.70
N PHE A 134 -6.44 -14.68 -27.10
CA PHE A 134 -7.69 -14.74 -27.85
C PHE A 134 -7.47 -15.31 -29.25
N ARG A 135 -6.48 -14.78 -30.00
CA ARG A 135 -6.11 -15.28 -31.33
C ARG A 135 -5.75 -16.76 -31.29
N PHE A 136 -4.93 -17.18 -30.34
CA PHE A 136 -4.53 -18.58 -30.14
C PHE A 136 -5.74 -19.47 -29.88
N LYS A 137 -6.61 -19.09 -28.94
CA LYS A 137 -7.85 -19.83 -28.65
C LYS A 137 -8.75 -19.95 -29.86
N THR A 138 -8.96 -18.86 -30.60
CA THR A 138 -9.82 -18.84 -31.79
C THR A 138 -9.25 -19.72 -32.89
N LYS A 139 -7.93 -19.67 -33.12
CA LYS A 139 -7.25 -20.54 -34.08
C LYS A 139 -7.46 -22.02 -33.77
N ILE A 140 -7.27 -22.40 -32.49
CA ILE A 140 -7.45 -23.78 -32.01
C ILE A 140 -8.90 -24.25 -32.20
N ILE A 141 -9.88 -23.43 -31.81
CA ILE A 141 -11.30 -23.81 -31.94
C ILE A 141 -11.69 -23.98 -33.39
N LYS A 142 -11.17 -23.14 -34.30
CA LYS A 142 -11.46 -23.24 -35.75
C LYS A 142 -10.82 -24.46 -36.40
N SER A 143 -9.63 -24.88 -35.98
CA SER A 143 -8.89 -26.01 -36.56
C SER A 143 -9.20 -27.36 -35.89
N GLY A 144 -9.92 -27.33 -34.76
CA GLY A 144 -10.22 -28.53 -33.99
C GLY A 144 -11.48 -29.27 -34.45
N TYR A 145 -11.46 -30.57 -34.35
CA TYR A 145 -12.62 -31.43 -34.61
C TYR A 145 -12.97 -32.28 -33.38
N LYS A 146 -14.19 -32.82 -33.30
CA LYS A 146 -14.69 -33.55 -32.15
C LYS A 146 -14.00 -34.92 -32.03
N PRO A 147 -13.67 -35.37 -30.78
CA PRO A 147 -13.11 -36.69 -30.54
C PRO A 147 -14.08 -37.81 -30.95
N ASN A 148 -13.52 -38.94 -31.41
CA ASN A 148 -14.26 -40.15 -31.72
C ASN A 148 -14.87 -40.78 -30.44
N ASN A 149 -15.73 -41.80 -30.61
CA ASN A 149 -16.44 -42.44 -29.49
C ASN A 149 -15.49 -43.13 -28.51
N LYS A 150 -14.42 -43.76 -29.01
CA LYS A 150 -13.40 -44.40 -28.19
C LYS A 150 -12.74 -43.40 -27.23
N LEU A 151 -12.30 -42.26 -27.73
CA LEU A 151 -11.64 -41.21 -26.93
C LEU A 151 -12.61 -40.54 -25.94
N LYS A 152 -13.90 -40.39 -26.31
CA LYS A 152 -14.93 -39.91 -25.39
C LYS A 152 -15.11 -40.84 -24.18
N ILE A 153 -15.07 -42.15 -24.41
CA ILE A 153 -15.13 -43.13 -23.31
C ILE A 153 -13.94 -43.01 -22.38
N ILE A 154 -12.71 -42.85 -22.91
CA ILE A 154 -11.51 -42.67 -22.11
C ILE A 154 -11.60 -41.35 -21.28
N ILE A 155 -12.05 -40.26 -21.91
CA ILE A 155 -12.26 -38.96 -21.21
C ILE A 155 -13.25 -39.13 -20.06
N GLU A 156 -14.38 -39.82 -20.28
CA GLU A 156 -15.40 -40.01 -19.25
C GLU A 156 -14.90 -40.93 -18.11
N THR A 157 -14.10 -41.95 -18.41
CA THR A 157 -13.43 -42.81 -17.44
C THR A 157 -12.49 -42.01 -16.57
N CYS A 158 -11.66 -41.12 -17.15
CA CYS A 158 -10.77 -40.23 -16.42
C CYS A 158 -11.54 -39.24 -15.52
N ARG A 159 -12.66 -38.71 -15.98
CA ARG A 159 -13.55 -37.84 -15.18
C ARG A 159 -14.09 -38.55 -13.95
N LYS A 160 -14.61 -39.77 -14.12
CA LYS A 160 -15.11 -40.62 -13.02
C LYS A 160 -14.01 -40.95 -12.03
N GLN A 161 -12.84 -41.39 -12.52
CA GLN A 161 -11.68 -41.72 -11.67
C GLN A 161 -11.20 -40.55 -10.82
N LEU A 162 -11.22 -39.33 -11.39
CA LEU A 162 -10.89 -38.10 -10.65
C LEU A 162 -12.05 -37.55 -9.81
N LYS A 163 -13.23 -38.20 -9.80
CA LYS A 163 -14.45 -37.72 -9.09
C LYS A 163 -14.77 -36.28 -9.46
N MET A 164 -14.80 -35.96 -10.74
CA MET A 164 -15.12 -34.65 -11.24
C MET A 164 -16.64 -34.51 -11.38
N LYS A 165 -17.27 -33.65 -10.57
CA LYS A 165 -18.70 -33.32 -10.70
C LYS A 165 -18.94 -32.56 -12.02
N ASN A 166 -20.12 -32.63 -12.56
CA ASN A 166 -20.65 -32.10 -13.85
C ASN A 166 -20.10 -30.80 -14.45
N ASN A 167 -18.80 -30.51 -14.34
CA ASN A 167 -18.21 -29.39 -15.06
C ASN A 167 -18.09 -29.74 -16.54
N LYS A 168 -19.01 -29.26 -17.34
CA LYS A 168 -18.97 -29.39 -18.80
C LYS A 168 -17.75 -28.63 -19.33
N PHE A 169 -16.79 -29.35 -19.90
CA PHE A 169 -15.75 -28.78 -20.76
C PHE A 169 -15.89 -29.40 -22.16
N ASN A 170 -15.45 -28.67 -23.14
CA ASN A 170 -15.42 -29.16 -24.51
C ASN A 170 -14.07 -29.83 -24.77
N SER A 171 -14.06 -30.89 -25.57
CA SER A 171 -12.84 -31.54 -26.03
C SER A 171 -12.73 -31.47 -27.54
N LEU A 172 -11.53 -31.20 -28.07
CA LEU A 172 -11.21 -31.09 -29.47
C LEU A 172 -9.90 -31.81 -29.78
N ILE A 173 -9.82 -32.42 -30.96
CA ILE A 173 -8.58 -32.95 -31.51
C ILE A 173 -8.02 -31.92 -32.49
N ILE A 174 -6.71 -31.69 -32.48
CA ILE A 174 -6.04 -30.80 -33.44
C ILE A 174 -4.81 -31.49 -34.03
N LYS A 175 -4.55 -31.21 -35.32
CA LYS A 175 -3.30 -31.59 -35.99
C LYS A 175 -2.22 -30.56 -35.71
N GLY A 176 -0.96 -30.99 -35.61
CA GLY A 176 0.20 -30.10 -35.40
C GLY A 176 0.41 -29.61 -33.97
N ALA A 177 -0.36 -30.11 -33.00
CA ALA A 177 0.03 -30.04 -31.60
C ALA A 177 0.85 -31.30 -31.23
N HIS A 178 1.77 -31.18 -30.27
CA HIS A 178 2.63 -32.30 -29.92
C HIS A 178 2.22 -32.95 -28.57
N THR A 179 1.23 -32.39 -27.88
CA THR A 179 0.73 -32.92 -26.60
C THR A 179 -0.74 -32.58 -26.40
N ALA A 180 -1.35 -33.15 -25.36
CA ALA A 180 -2.61 -32.67 -24.84
C ALA A 180 -2.37 -31.43 -23.95
N PHE A 181 -3.32 -30.51 -23.90
CA PHE A 181 -3.30 -29.32 -23.04
C PHE A 181 -4.68 -28.70 -22.90
N VAL A 182 -4.85 -27.82 -21.93
CA VAL A 182 -6.11 -27.12 -21.67
C VAL A 182 -6.00 -25.64 -22.02
N VAL A 183 -7.04 -25.07 -22.68
CA VAL A 183 -7.11 -23.66 -23.10
C VAL A 183 -8.40 -23.00 -22.61
N GLY A 184 -8.30 -21.77 -22.15
CA GLY A 184 -9.44 -20.93 -21.78
C GLY A 184 -9.71 -20.93 -20.27
N PRO A 185 -9.57 -19.78 -19.58
CA PRO A 185 -9.76 -19.68 -18.13
C PRO A 185 -11.23 -19.80 -17.69
N ILE A 186 -12.18 -19.29 -18.48
CA ILE A 186 -13.61 -19.25 -18.11
C ILE A 186 -14.37 -20.45 -18.73
N LYS A 187 -14.21 -20.67 -20.04
CA LYS A 187 -14.78 -21.81 -20.76
C LYS A 187 -13.63 -22.67 -21.26
N PRO A 188 -13.19 -23.68 -20.47
CA PRO A 188 -12.03 -24.47 -20.81
C PRO A 188 -12.33 -25.49 -21.92
N TYR A 189 -11.34 -25.67 -22.79
CA TYR A 189 -11.30 -26.69 -23.82
C TYR A 189 -10.14 -27.64 -23.53
N LEU A 190 -10.42 -28.93 -23.51
CA LEU A 190 -9.39 -29.97 -23.50
C LEU A 190 -8.98 -30.23 -24.95
N ILE A 191 -7.76 -29.92 -25.27
CA ILE A 191 -7.18 -30.11 -26.57
C ILE A 191 -6.32 -31.36 -26.57
N ILE A 192 -6.50 -32.23 -27.55
CA ILE A 192 -5.76 -33.47 -27.69
C ILE A 192 -5.06 -33.43 -29.06
N SER A 193 -3.76 -33.75 -29.05
CA SER A 193 -3.03 -33.85 -30.30
C SER A 193 -3.45 -35.10 -31.08
N GLN A 194 -3.60 -34.96 -32.39
CA GLN A 194 -3.76 -36.12 -33.28
C GLN A 194 -2.59 -37.09 -33.15
N ASP A 195 -1.36 -36.56 -33.04
CA ASP A 195 -0.15 -37.36 -32.88
C ASP A 195 -0.19 -38.27 -31.64
N ILE A 196 -0.80 -37.79 -30.53
CA ILE A 196 -0.98 -38.61 -29.31
C ILE A 196 -1.95 -39.78 -29.60
N CYS A 197 -3.01 -39.52 -30.35
CA CYS A 197 -3.99 -40.56 -30.71
C CYS A 197 -3.37 -41.65 -31.62
N ASP A 198 -2.40 -41.28 -32.45
CA ASP A 198 -1.78 -42.15 -33.42
C ASP A 198 -0.60 -42.99 -32.86
N GLU A 199 0.12 -42.46 -31.87
CA GLU A 199 1.40 -43.03 -31.39
C GLU A 199 1.34 -43.64 -29.99
N PHE A 200 0.29 -43.35 -29.22
CA PHE A 200 0.14 -43.84 -27.84
C PHE A 200 -0.99 -44.85 -27.74
N ASN A 201 -0.81 -45.89 -26.93
CA ASN A 201 -1.87 -46.83 -26.63
C ASN A 201 -2.95 -46.23 -25.72
N ASP A 202 -4.08 -46.90 -25.58
CA ASP A 202 -5.24 -46.41 -24.84
C ASP A 202 -4.93 -46.11 -23.35
N GLU A 203 -4.07 -46.91 -22.73
CA GLU A 203 -3.66 -46.70 -21.33
C GLU A 203 -2.74 -45.47 -21.19
N GLU A 204 -1.80 -45.32 -22.11
CA GLU A 204 -0.95 -44.16 -22.16
C GLU A 204 -1.76 -42.86 -22.39
N ILE A 205 -2.73 -42.90 -23.32
CA ILE A 205 -3.68 -41.81 -23.55
C ILE A 205 -4.49 -41.51 -22.29
N LYS A 206 -4.97 -42.52 -21.58
CA LYS A 206 -5.66 -42.36 -20.31
C LYS A 206 -4.80 -41.63 -19.28
N TYR A 207 -3.51 -41.97 -19.15
CA TYR A 207 -2.61 -41.29 -18.21
C TYR A 207 -2.36 -39.81 -18.59
N ILE A 208 -2.19 -39.52 -19.88
CA ILE A 208 -2.05 -38.15 -20.37
C ILE A 208 -3.33 -37.35 -20.07
N LEU A 209 -4.50 -37.91 -20.35
CA LEU A 209 -5.79 -37.26 -20.12
C LEU A 209 -6.10 -37.10 -18.62
N LEU A 210 -5.72 -38.05 -17.78
CA LEU A 210 -5.82 -37.90 -16.32
C LEU A 210 -5.05 -36.68 -15.82
N HIS A 211 -3.85 -36.44 -16.35
CA HIS A 211 -3.06 -35.26 -16.01
C HIS A 211 -3.77 -33.96 -16.44
N GLU A 212 -4.22 -33.88 -17.67
CA GLU A 212 -4.89 -32.68 -18.19
C GLU A 212 -6.25 -32.41 -17.50
N ILE A 213 -7.03 -33.46 -17.24
CA ILE A 213 -8.31 -33.34 -16.53
C ILE A 213 -8.08 -32.97 -15.04
N ALA A 214 -6.95 -33.37 -14.43
CA ALA A 214 -6.60 -32.91 -13.10
C ALA A 214 -6.34 -31.40 -13.06
N HIS A 215 -5.69 -30.81 -14.07
CA HIS A 215 -5.57 -29.37 -14.23
C HIS A 215 -6.92 -28.67 -14.36
N LEU A 216 -7.85 -29.25 -15.15
CA LEU A 216 -9.24 -28.75 -15.27
C LEU A 216 -9.96 -28.76 -13.92
N LYS A 217 -9.90 -29.87 -13.19
CA LYS A 217 -10.53 -30.01 -11.88
C LYS A 217 -10.03 -28.98 -10.87
N ARG A 218 -8.74 -28.66 -10.90
CA ARG A 218 -8.09 -27.72 -10.00
C ARG A 218 -8.23 -26.26 -10.44
N LYS A 219 -8.77 -26.02 -11.63
CA LYS A 219 -8.88 -24.68 -12.27
C LYS A 219 -7.50 -23.99 -12.43
N ASP A 220 -6.45 -24.75 -12.66
CA ASP A 220 -5.07 -24.26 -12.74
C ASP A 220 -4.89 -23.17 -13.81
N ILE A 221 -5.63 -23.21 -14.91
CA ILE A 221 -5.58 -22.19 -15.96
C ILE A 221 -6.07 -20.83 -15.45
N MET A 222 -7.10 -20.83 -14.61
CA MET A 222 -7.60 -19.59 -14.02
C MET A 222 -6.53 -18.98 -13.08
N ILE A 223 -5.83 -19.81 -12.31
CA ILE A 223 -4.75 -19.38 -11.43
C ILE A 223 -3.56 -18.85 -12.24
N LYS A 224 -3.19 -19.55 -13.35
CA LYS A 224 -2.17 -19.08 -14.30
C LYS A 224 -2.53 -17.69 -14.86
N PHE A 225 -3.80 -17.49 -15.22
CA PHE A 225 -4.30 -16.23 -15.77
C PHE A 225 -4.28 -15.09 -14.74
N ILE A 226 -4.73 -15.34 -13.50
CA ILE A 226 -4.66 -14.37 -12.41
C ILE A 226 -3.21 -13.97 -12.15
N MET A 227 -2.30 -14.93 -12.07
CA MET A 227 -0.89 -14.66 -11.80
C MET A 227 -0.23 -13.83 -12.90
N ILE A 228 -0.59 -14.03 -14.18
CA ILE A 228 -0.04 -13.23 -15.27
C ILE A 228 -0.55 -11.78 -15.23
N ILE A 229 -1.81 -11.54 -14.82
CA ILE A 229 -2.34 -10.19 -14.60
C ILE A 229 -1.49 -9.47 -13.54
N PHE A 230 -1.15 -10.13 -12.43
CA PHE A 230 -0.28 -9.53 -11.41
C PHE A 230 1.15 -9.31 -11.92
N CYS A 231 1.68 -10.19 -12.76
CA CYS A 231 2.96 -9.94 -13.42
C CYS A 231 2.90 -8.69 -14.34
N CYS A 232 1.75 -8.40 -14.95
CA CYS A 232 1.57 -7.18 -15.74
C CYS A 232 1.48 -5.92 -14.85
N ILE A 233 0.79 -6.00 -13.70
CA ILE A 233 0.70 -4.86 -12.75
C ILE A 233 2.08 -4.53 -12.17
N TYR A 234 2.83 -5.55 -11.75
CA TYR A 234 4.16 -5.43 -11.15
C TYR A 234 5.26 -5.80 -12.15
N TRP A 235 5.10 -5.39 -13.43
CA TRP A 235 5.99 -5.78 -14.53
C TRP A 235 7.47 -5.51 -14.24
N PHE A 236 7.76 -4.47 -13.49
CA PHE A 236 9.10 -4.01 -13.10
C PHE A 236 9.69 -4.79 -11.91
N ASN A 237 8.92 -5.64 -11.22
CA ASN A 237 9.39 -6.41 -10.07
C ASN A 237 9.86 -7.82 -10.52
N PRO A 238 11.17 -8.12 -10.51
CA PRO A 238 11.68 -9.42 -10.95
C PRO A 238 11.23 -10.57 -10.05
N PHE A 239 10.98 -10.32 -8.76
CA PHE A 239 10.58 -11.37 -7.82
C PHE A 239 9.22 -11.98 -8.15
N ILE A 240 8.28 -11.21 -8.71
CA ILE A 240 6.97 -11.77 -9.09
C ILE A 240 7.09 -12.73 -10.28
N TRP A 241 8.03 -12.45 -11.21
CA TRP A 241 8.32 -13.34 -12.33
C TRP A 241 8.99 -14.63 -11.85
N ILE A 242 9.92 -14.55 -10.88
CA ILE A 242 10.55 -15.70 -10.22
C ILE A 242 9.48 -16.51 -9.49
N ALA A 243 8.61 -15.87 -8.69
CA ALA A 243 7.52 -16.54 -8.00
C ALA A 243 6.60 -17.28 -8.98
N ARG A 244 6.24 -16.64 -10.11
CA ARG A 244 5.46 -17.27 -11.17
C ARG A 244 6.15 -18.52 -11.72
N ALA A 245 7.44 -18.44 -12.04
CA ALA A 245 8.19 -19.58 -12.59
C ALA A 245 8.22 -20.77 -11.61
N ILE A 246 8.47 -20.50 -10.33
CA ILE A 246 8.48 -21.56 -9.30
C ILE A 246 7.07 -22.12 -9.08
N MET A 247 6.05 -21.27 -9.01
CA MET A 247 4.65 -21.67 -8.87
C MET A 247 4.20 -22.58 -10.00
N MET A 248 4.58 -22.29 -11.27
CA MET A 248 4.26 -23.15 -12.41
C MET A 248 4.86 -24.55 -12.24
N ASN A 249 6.11 -24.64 -11.81
CA ASN A 249 6.74 -25.94 -11.54
C ASN A 249 6.04 -26.70 -10.40
N ASP A 250 5.73 -26.04 -9.28
CA ASP A 250 5.04 -26.67 -8.16
C ASP A 250 3.60 -27.07 -8.53
N MET A 251 2.96 -26.36 -9.44
CA MET A 251 1.65 -26.71 -10.01
C MET A 251 1.69 -28.03 -10.77
N GLU A 252 2.70 -28.24 -11.62
CA GLU A 252 2.90 -29.51 -12.35
C GLU A 252 3.14 -30.67 -11.39
N LEU A 253 4.07 -30.51 -10.42
CA LEU A 253 4.35 -31.53 -9.42
C LEU A 253 3.12 -31.88 -8.56
N SER A 254 2.32 -30.88 -8.23
CA SER A 254 1.07 -31.06 -7.48
C SER A 254 -0.03 -31.71 -8.34
N CYS A 255 0.00 -31.51 -9.67
CA CYS A 255 -0.88 -32.19 -10.59
C CYS A 255 -0.53 -33.68 -10.68
N ASP A 256 0.76 -34.01 -10.85
CA ASP A 256 1.25 -35.38 -10.82
C ASP A 256 0.85 -36.09 -9.48
N GLU A 257 1.08 -35.45 -8.32
CA GLU A 257 0.68 -35.99 -7.01
C GLU A 257 -0.82 -36.28 -6.94
N LYS A 258 -1.66 -35.45 -7.55
CA LYS A 258 -3.11 -35.66 -7.60
C LYS A 258 -3.49 -36.85 -8.46
N VAL A 259 -2.85 -37.07 -9.59
CA VAL A 259 -3.05 -38.26 -10.43
C VAL A 259 -2.59 -39.52 -9.69
N LEU A 260 -1.34 -39.50 -9.19
CA LEU A 260 -0.73 -40.63 -8.49
C LEU A 260 -1.55 -41.08 -7.27
N SER A 261 -2.22 -40.17 -6.58
CA SER A 261 -3.07 -40.49 -5.43
C SER A 261 -4.29 -41.34 -5.79
N ASN A 262 -4.65 -41.45 -7.08
CA ASN A 262 -5.78 -42.24 -7.60
C ASN A 262 -5.32 -43.46 -8.41
N LEU A 263 -4.02 -43.78 -8.45
CA LEU A 263 -3.43 -44.89 -9.16
C LEU A 263 -2.93 -45.99 -8.20
N ASN A 264 -2.87 -47.22 -8.69
CA ASN A 264 -2.26 -48.36 -8.04
C ASN A 264 -0.74 -48.36 -8.26
N LYS A 265 0.01 -49.20 -7.53
CA LYS A 265 1.49 -49.26 -7.63
C LYS A 265 2.00 -49.50 -9.05
N ASN A 266 1.39 -50.44 -9.77
CA ASN A 266 1.78 -50.75 -11.16
C ASN A 266 1.44 -49.56 -12.10
N GLU A 267 0.26 -49.02 -11.98
CA GLU A 267 -0.17 -47.83 -12.77
C GLU A 267 0.74 -46.62 -12.51
N ILE A 268 1.32 -46.44 -11.32
CA ILE A 268 2.27 -45.37 -11.01
C ILE A 268 3.53 -45.49 -11.87
N GLN A 269 4.05 -46.70 -12.07
CA GLN A 269 5.23 -46.93 -12.91
C GLN A 269 4.91 -46.63 -14.38
N ASP A 270 3.76 -47.09 -14.87
CA ASP A 270 3.34 -46.89 -16.27
C ASP A 270 3.00 -45.43 -16.55
N TYR A 271 2.38 -44.71 -15.59
CA TYR A 271 2.25 -43.27 -15.64
C TYR A 271 3.62 -42.58 -15.79
N GLY A 272 4.60 -42.99 -14.97
CA GLY A 272 5.97 -42.43 -15.02
C GLY A 272 6.63 -42.65 -16.39
N LYS A 273 6.53 -43.85 -16.96
CA LYS A 273 7.03 -44.17 -18.31
C LYS A 273 6.34 -43.35 -19.39
N THR A 274 5.01 -43.21 -19.29
CA THR A 274 4.21 -42.39 -20.23
C THR A 274 4.65 -40.91 -20.20
N ILE A 275 4.84 -40.32 -19.03
CA ILE A 275 5.32 -38.95 -18.91
C ILE A 275 6.72 -38.81 -19.50
N ILE A 276 7.62 -39.75 -19.32
CA ILE A 276 8.96 -39.74 -19.95
C ILE A 276 8.81 -39.77 -21.47
N LYS A 277 8.03 -40.67 -22.03
CA LYS A 277 7.78 -40.82 -23.47
C LYS A 277 7.21 -39.51 -24.08
N VAL A 278 6.26 -38.86 -23.40
CA VAL A 278 5.72 -37.55 -23.82
C VAL A 278 6.81 -36.48 -23.83
N LEU A 279 7.66 -36.42 -22.80
CA LEU A 279 8.70 -35.42 -22.64
C LEU A 279 9.86 -35.62 -23.62
N GLU A 280 10.23 -36.85 -23.95
CA GLU A 280 11.24 -37.19 -24.95
C GLU A 280 10.77 -36.71 -26.34
N ARG A 281 9.53 -36.99 -26.70
CA ARG A 281 8.93 -36.51 -27.94
C ARG A 281 8.94 -34.98 -28.04
N PHE A 282 8.65 -34.30 -26.95
CA PHE A 282 8.73 -32.83 -26.86
C PHE A 282 10.13 -32.30 -27.14
N SER A 283 11.16 -33.01 -26.64
CA SER A 283 12.54 -32.58 -26.80
C SER A 283 13.00 -32.67 -28.25
N LEU A 284 12.55 -33.66 -28.98
CA LEU A 284 12.89 -33.89 -30.39
C LEU A 284 12.26 -32.83 -31.32
N ASN A 285 11.09 -32.28 -30.96
CA ASN A 285 10.35 -31.31 -31.78
C ASN A 285 10.58 -29.84 -31.39
N ARG A 286 11.55 -29.54 -30.54
CA ARG A 286 11.81 -28.21 -29.98
C ARG A 286 12.18 -27.13 -31.01
N HIS A 287 12.65 -27.51 -32.20
CA HIS A 287 13.05 -26.58 -33.26
C HIS A 287 11.88 -25.96 -34.04
N LYS A 288 10.62 -26.38 -33.82
CA LYS A 288 9.48 -25.94 -34.63
C LYS A 288 8.41 -25.09 -33.91
N SER A 289 8.49 -24.87 -32.59
CA SER A 289 7.43 -24.09 -31.91
C SER A 289 7.98 -23.06 -30.91
N ILE A 290 8.13 -21.82 -31.40
CA ILE A 290 8.48 -20.63 -30.63
C ILE A 290 7.32 -20.17 -29.69
N MET A 291 6.11 -20.70 -29.84
CA MET A 291 4.90 -20.12 -29.22
C MET A 291 4.39 -20.80 -27.95
N LEU A 292 4.85 -21.97 -27.60
CA LEU A 292 4.46 -22.63 -26.35
C LEU A 292 5.67 -22.69 -25.44
N ASN A 293 5.94 -21.61 -24.70
CA ASN A 293 6.83 -21.62 -23.54
C ASN A 293 6.22 -22.50 -22.43
N ILE A 294 6.08 -23.81 -22.72
CA ILE A 294 6.06 -24.83 -21.69
C ILE A 294 7.51 -24.96 -21.26
N ASN A 295 7.91 -24.12 -20.31
CA ASN A 295 9.25 -24.04 -19.74
C ASN A 295 9.53 -25.31 -18.91
N GLY A 296 9.62 -26.45 -19.58
CA GLY A 296 10.27 -27.61 -19.01
C GLY A 296 11.78 -27.45 -19.16
N SER A 297 12.44 -26.68 -18.27
CA SER A 297 13.89 -26.82 -18.17
C SER A 297 14.17 -28.30 -17.85
N LYS A 298 15.30 -28.84 -18.35
CA LYS A 298 15.74 -30.23 -18.04
C LYS A 298 15.62 -30.53 -16.53
N LYS A 299 15.81 -29.49 -15.70
CA LYS A 299 15.66 -29.55 -14.24
C LYS A 299 14.22 -29.81 -13.80
N ASN A 300 13.22 -29.19 -14.42
CA ASN A 300 11.81 -29.38 -14.07
C ASN A 300 11.32 -30.79 -14.44
N VAL A 301 11.72 -31.28 -15.61
CA VAL A 301 11.48 -32.66 -16.04
C VAL A 301 12.07 -33.67 -15.05
N LYS A 302 13.36 -33.50 -14.72
CA LYS A 302 14.03 -34.34 -13.72
C LYS A 302 13.30 -34.32 -12.37
N ASN A 303 12.81 -33.15 -11.93
CA ASN A 303 12.07 -33.02 -10.68
C ASN A 303 10.72 -33.75 -10.73
N ARG A 304 9.98 -33.71 -11.86
CA ARG A 304 8.74 -34.47 -12.04
C ARG A 304 8.98 -35.95 -11.92
N ILE A 305 9.92 -36.51 -12.70
CA ILE A 305 10.27 -37.93 -12.68
C ILE A 305 10.71 -38.37 -11.28
N LYS A 306 11.58 -37.60 -10.63
CA LYS A 306 12.00 -37.87 -9.26
C LYS A 306 10.82 -37.94 -8.28
N ASN A 307 9.90 -36.96 -8.36
CA ASN A 307 8.71 -36.97 -7.50
C ASN A 307 7.75 -38.13 -7.76
N ILE A 308 7.60 -38.54 -9.02
CA ILE A 308 6.81 -39.74 -9.37
C ILE A 308 7.44 -40.98 -8.76
N ALA A 309 8.76 -41.13 -8.90
CA ALA A 309 9.49 -42.31 -8.41
C ALA A 309 9.47 -42.45 -6.88
N ILE A 310 9.53 -41.33 -6.14
CA ILE A 310 9.54 -41.33 -4.67
C ILE A 310 8.14 -41.12 -4.06
N PHE A 311 7.09 -41.14 -4.88
CA PHE A 311 5.74 -40.90 -4.41
C PHE A 311 5.32 -41.91 -3.34
N SER A 312 4.87 -41.39 -2.21
CA SER A 312 4.25 -42.16 -1.14
C SER A 312 3.03 -41.40 -0.59
N LYS A 313 1.99 -42.17 -0.22
CA LYS A 313 0.81 -41.54 0.41
C LYS A 313 1.23 -40.92 1.74
N GLN A 314 0.86 -39.66 1.95
CA GLN A 314 1.21 -38.92 3.15
C GLN A 314 0.57 -39.48 4.41
N THR A 315 1.36 -39.55 5.49
CA THR A 315 0.85 -39.88 6.82
C THR A 315 -0.01 -38.73 7.38
N ILE A 316 -0.92 -39.05 8.30
CA ILE A 316 -1.80 -38.04 8.94
C ILE A 316 -0.96 -36.97 9.65
N ARG A 317 0.13 -37.37 10.35
CA ARG A 317 1.04 -36.43 11.03
C ARG A 317 1.64 -35.37 10.05
N ARG A 318 2.10 -35.81 8.87
CA ARG A 318 2.61 -34.92 7.84
C ARG A 318 1.53 -33.98 7.30
N ARG A 319 0.29 -34.42 7.12
CA ARG A 319 -0.82 -33.60 6.68
C ARG A 319 -1.15 -32.51 7.70
N LEU A 320 -1.22 -32.85 8.98
CA LEU A 320 -1.46 -31.90 10.07
C LEU A 320 -0.34 -30.84 10.15
N PHE A 321 0.91 -31.26 10.11
CA PHE A 321 2.06 -30.35 10.12
C PHE A 321 1.99 -29.36 8.94
N THR A 322 1.75 -29.86 7.72
CA THR A 322 1.70 -28.99 6.54
C THR A 322 0.49 -28.05 6.55
N PHE A 323 -0.65 -28.47 7.09
CA PHE A 323 -1.82 -27.62 7.29
C PHE A 323 -1.52 -26.50 8.30
N LEU A 324 -0.94 -26.85 9.44
CA LEU A 324 -0.53 -25.86 10.46
C LEU A 324 0.46 -24.85 9.89
N LEU A 325 1.45 -25.30 9.12
CA LEU A 325 2.41 -24.42 8.45
C LEU A 325 1.74 -23.46 7.47
N LEU A 326 0.74 -23.92 6.70
CA LEU A 326 -0.04 -23.06 5.79
C LEU A 326 -0.83 -21.99 6.57
N VAL A 327 -1.48 -22.38 7.68
CA VAL A 327 -2.23 -21.45 8.53
C VAL A 327 -1.29 -20.41 9.15
N ILE A 328 -0.17 -20.83 9.72
CA ILE A 328 0.84 -19.90 10.28
C ILE A 328 1.37 -18.96 9.20
N THR A 329 1.71 -19.48 8.01
CA THR A 329 2.19 -18.64 6.91
C THR A 329 1.13 -17.61 6.48
N LEU A 330 -0.14 -18.02 6.40
CA LEU A 330 -1.25 -17.13 6.06
C LEU A 330 -1.41 -16.03 7.13
N LEU A 331 -1.42 -16.38 8.40
CA LEU A 331 -1.50 -15.43 9.51
C LEU A 331 -0.32 -14.44 9.49
N LEU A 332 0.90 -14.94 9.30
CA LEU A 332 2.08 -14.09 9.18
C LEU A 332 1.99 -13.13 7.99
N THR A 333 1.47 -13.57 6.84
CA THR A 333 1.31 -12.68 5.67
C THR A 333 0.23 -11.61 5.88
N ILE A 334 -0.78 -11.88 6.69
CA ILE A 334 -1.84 -10.92 7.03
C ILE A 334 -1.33 -9.92 8.08
N THR A 335 -0.63 -10.38 9.13
CA THR A 335 -0.26 -9.55 10.28
C THR A 335 1.03 -8.77 10.10
N PHE A 336 2.09 -9.41 9.59
CA PHE A 336 3.44 -8.81 9.57
C PHE A 336 3.75 -7.90 8.38
N ILE A 337 3.05 -8.05 7.25
CA ILE A 337 3.36 -7.32 6.03
C ILE A 337 2.18 -6.42 5.64
N GLY A 338 1.65 -5.71 6.64
CA GLY A 338 0.65 -4.68 6.47
C GLY A 338 1.25 -3.40 5.89
N VAL A 339 0.84 -3.02 4.70
CA VAL A 339 1.02 -1.65 4.22
C VAL A 339 0.01 -0.80 4.99
N ARG A 340 0.47 0.06 5.89
CA ARG A 340 -0.38 1.16 6.36
C ARG A 340 -0.68 2.01 5.13
N THR A 341 -1.89 1.92 4.61
CA THR A 341 -2.35 2.94 3.68
C THR A 341 -2.38 4.26 4.45
N PRO A 342 -1.86 5.36 3.89
CA PRO A 342 -2.06 6.68 4.49
C PRO A 342 -3.53 7.12 4.44
N PHE A 343 -4.42 6.21 4.04
CA PHE A 343 -5.84 6.47 3.84
C PHE A 343 -6.65 5.90 5.01
N VAL A 344 -7.34 6.83 5.68
CA VAL A 344 -8.39 6.63 6.67
C VAL A 344 -7.89 6.11 8.02
N ASN A 345 -7.41 7.02 8.83
CA ASN A 345 -7.47 6.83 10.27
C ASN A 345 -8.96 6.83 10.68
N ASP A 346 -9.47 5.67 11.10
CA ASP A 346 -10.80 5.50 11.71
C ASP A 346 -10.95 6.25 13.07
N LYS A 347 -10.08 7.25 13.34
CA LYS A 347 -10.20 8.13 14.51
C LYS A 347 -11.53 8.88 14.55
N PHE A 348 -12.26 8.93 13.42
CA PHE A 348 -13.52 9.66 13.30
C PHE A 348 -14.77 8.82 13.55
N LYS A 349 -14.66 7.50 13.70
CA LYS A 349 -15.82 6.66 14.05
C LYS A 349 -16.45 6.99 15.40
N SER A 350 -15.69 7.60 16.31
CA SER A 350 -16.21 8.06 17.60
C SER A 350 -17.08 9.32 17.53
N LEU A 351 -17.10 10.02 16.40
CA LEU A 351 -17.90 11.24 16.20
C LEU A 351 -19.34 10.95 15.73
N ASN A 352 -19.69 9.69 15.45
CA ASN A 352 -20.94 9.34 14.79
C ASN A 352 -22.20 9.52 15.65
N SER A 353 -22.10 9.81 16.94
CA SER A 353 -23.28 9.91 17.83
C SER A 353 -23.82 11.33 18.04
N ASN A 354 -23.00 12.37 17.86
CA ASN A 354 -23.39 13.76 18.14
C ASN A 354 -22.88 14.74 17.05
N VAL A 355 -23.23 14.49 15.80
CA VAL A 355 -22.81 15.35 14.67
C VAL A 355 -24.04 15.91 13.95
N THR A 356 -24.10 17.22 13.80
CA THR A 356 -25.08 17.94 12.98
C THR A 356 -24.37 18.56 11.79
N TYR A 357 -24.87 18.31 10.59
CA TYR A 357 -24.38 18.99 9.38
C TYR A 357 -25.24 20.20 9.08
N LYS A 358 -24.60 21.37 8.89
CA LYS A 358 -25.25 22.62 8.50
C LYS A 358 -24.64 23.19 7.25
N ASP A 359 -25.44 23.82 6.42
CA ASP A 359 -24.97 24.53 5.24
C ASP A 359 -24.62 25.96 5.60
N PHE A 360 -23.35 26.33 5.43
CA PHE A 360 -22.78 27.66 5.58
C PHE A 360 -22.18 28.17 4.26
N SER A 361 -22.59 27.62 3.11
CA SER A 361 -22.04 27.97 1.79
C SER A 361 -22.13 29.48 1.50
N LYS A 362 -23.18 30.14 1.99
CA LYS A 362 -23.38 31.60 1.86
C LYS A 362 -22.30 32.40 2.58
N ASP A 363 -21.82 31.92 3.73
CA ASP A 363 -20.82 32.61 4.55
C ASP A 363 -19.43 32.53 3.92
N PHE A 364 -19.20 31.55 3.04
CA PHE A 364 -17.93 31.38 2.31
C PHE A 364 -17.89 32.11 0.96
N ASN A 365 -18.94 32.84 0.55
CA ASN A 365 -18.96 33.67 -0.67
C ASN A 365 -18.47 32.99 -1.95
N GLY A 366 -18.74 31.68 -2.11
CA GLY A 366 -18.31 30.86 -3.25
C GLY A 366 -16.91 30.26 -3.13
N ASP A 367 -16.15 30.56 -2.08
CA ASP A 367 -14.89 29.89 -1.81
C ASP A 367 -15.11 28.46 -1.29
N LYS A 368 -14.11 27.62 -1.49
CA LYS A 368 -14.13 26.23 -0.98
C LYS A 368 -13.83 26.22 0.51
N GLY A 369 -14.88 26.42 1.33
CA GLY A 369 -14.78 26.51 2.76
C GLY A 369 -15.09 25.20 3.49
N THR A 370 -14.65 25.15 4.74
CA THR A 370 -14.93 24.10 5.73
C THR A 370 -15.03 24.72 7.10
N PHE A 371 -16.04 24.33 7.87
CA PHE A 371 -16.20 24.79 9.25
C PHE A 371 -16.54 23.62 10.17
N VAL A 372 -15.88 23.56 11.32
CA VAL A 372 -16.12 22.59 12.39
C VAL A 372 -16.25 23.36 13.71
N LEU A 373 -17.35 23.14 14.41
CA LEU A 373 -17.59 23.65 15.75
C LEU A 373 -17.90 22.47 16.69
N PHE A 374 -17.28 22.45 17.84
CA PHE A 374 -17.65 21.54 18.94
C PHE A 374 -18.12 22.34 20.15
N ASN A 375 -19.36 22.11 20.56
CA ASN A 375 -19.93 22.66 21.78
C ASN A 375 -19.70 21.67 22.93
N GLU A 376 -18.93 22.08 23.95
CA GLU A 376 -18.53 21.20 25.03
C GLU A 376 -19.71 20.79 25.93
N GLN A 377 -20.59 21.74 26.27
CA GLN A 377 -21.72 21.49 27.15
C GLN A 377 -22.74 20.52 26.56
N SER A 378 -23.04 20.65 25.26
CA SER A 378 -23.95 19.74 24.56
C SER A 378 -23.27 18.49 24.00
N ASN A 379 -21.96 18.42 24.06
CA ASN A 379 -21.12 17.36 23.44
C ASN A 379 -21.49 17.12 21.96
N GLN A 380 -21.65 18.21 21.20
CA GLN A 380 -22.17 18.19 19.84
C GLN A 380 -21.22 18.87 18.86
N TYR A 381 -20.98 18.21 17.72
CA TYR A 381 -20.32 18.80 16.57
C TYR A 381 -21.33 19.42 15.61
N THR A 382 -21.01 20.60 15.10
CA THR A 382 -21.65 21.21 13.94
C THR A 382 -20.62 21.28 12.83
N ILE A 383 -20.90 20.68 11.67
CA ILE A 383 -19.95 20.54 10.57
C ILE A 383 -20.55 21.06 9.28
N PHE A 384 -19.83 21.94 8.59
CA PHE A 384 -20.03 22.31 7.20
C PHE A 384 -18.96 21.67 6.33
N ASN A 385 -19.33 21.08 5.20
CA ASN A 385 -18.46 20.38 4.27
C ASN A 385 -17.72 19.20 4.93
N LYS A 386 -18.45 18.09 5.08
CA LYS A 386 -17.93 16.85 5.71
C LYS A 386 -16.60 16.41 5.10
N GLU A 387 -16.50 16.33 3.77
CA GLU A 387 -15.27 15.88 3.07
C GLU A 387 -14.09 16.81 3.38
N GLY A 388 -14.32 18.14 3.35
CA GLY A 388 -13.31 19.13 3.71
C GLY A 388 -12.87 19.04 5.17
N SER A 389 -13.82 18.77 6.09
CA SER A 389 -13.55 18.69 7.53
C SER A 389 -12.62 17.53 7.93
N GLU A 390 -12.64 16.45 7.15
CA GLU A 390 -11.79 15.26 7.31
C GLU A 390 -10.49 15.35 6.51
N LYS A 391 -10.41 16.24 5.53
CA LYS A 391 -9.25 16.43 4.66
C LYS A 391 -8.12 17.09 5.44
N ARG A 392 -6.94 16.47 5.44
CA ARG A 392 -5.74 17.04 6.04
C ARG A 392 -5.03 17.98 5.06
N VAL A 393 -4.81 19.22 5.47
CA VAL A 393 -4.02 20.23 4.77
C VAL A 393 -2.95 20.80 5.69
N SER A 394 -2.01 21.61 5.17
CA SER A 394 -0.94 22.21 6.00
C SER A 394 -1.54 23.11 7.07
N PRO A 395 -1.11 22.99 8.33
CA PRO A 395 -1.58 23.83 9.44
C PRO A 395 -1.13 25.30 9.30
N CYS A 396 -0.07 25.54 8.57
CA CYS A 396 0.53 26.88 8.43
C CYS A 396 0.79 27.50 9.83
N SER A 397 0.54 28.78 10.01
CA SER A 397 0.81 29.46 11.28
C SER A 397 -0.06 29.01 12.47
N THR A 398 -1.05 28.13 12.29
CA THR A 398 -1.76 27.54 13.45
C THR A 398 -0.88 26.58 14.23
N TYR A 399 0.16 26.01 13.58
CA TYR A 399 1.17 25.17 14.24
C TYR A 399 2.02 25.92 15.27
N LYS A 400 2.06 27.25 15.22
CA LYS A 400 2.79 28.09 16.18
C LYS A 400 2.32 27.89 17.63
N ILE A 401 1.07 27.49 17.84
CA ILE A 401 0.55 27.06 19.16
C ILE A 401 1.34 25.85 19.68
N VAL A 402 1.60 24.87 18.81
CA VAL A 402 2.32 23.65 19.18
C VAL A 402 3.79 23.92 19.45
N ILE A 403 4.46 24.69 18.57
CA ILE A 403 5.89 24.94 18.73
C ILE A 403 6.18 25.86 19.93
N ALA A 404 5.27 26.80 20.26
CA ALA A 404 5.36 27.59 21.49
C ALA A 404 5.30 26.72 22.73
N LEU A 405 4.35 25.78 22.78
CA LEU A 405 4.19 24.85 23.88
C LEU A 405 5.43 23.96 24.06
N ILE A 406 5.98 23.44 22.96
CA ILE A 406 7.20 22.63 22.98
C ILE A 406 8.41 23.49 23.40
N GLY A 407 8.49 24.74 22.95
CA GLY A 407 9.57 25.67 23.29
C GLY A 407 9.62 25.98 24.78
N LEU A 408 8.47 26.13 25.44
CA LEU A 408 8.35 26.30 26.89
C LEU A 408 8.72 25.02 27.65
N ASP A 409 8.17 23.88 27.22
CA ASP A 409 8.44 22.57 27.85
C ASP A 409 9.92 22.16 27.77
N LYS A 410 10.62 22.57 26.73
CA LYS A 410 12.05 22.28 26.52
C LYS A 410 12.96 23.42 26.96
N GLU A 411 12.42 24.42 27.66
CA GLU A 411 13.15 25.54 28.23
C GLU A 411 13.98 26.33 27.18
N VAL A 412 13.55 26.31 25.92
CA VAL A 412 14.13 27.14 24.84
C VAL A 412 13.71 28.60 25.00
N ILE A 413 12.51 28.80 25.54
CA ILE A 413 11.96 30.06 26.03
C ILE A 413 11.31 29.80 27.39
N SER A 414 11.20 30.83 28.25
CA SER A 414 10.49 30.76 29.51
C SER A 414 9.40 31.80 29.61
N LYS A 415 8.53 31.72 30.60
CA LYS A 415 7.48 32.74 30.83
C LYS A 415 8.05 34.11 31.13
N THR A 416 9.23 34.18 31.77
CA THR A 416 9.92 35.41 32.17
C THR A 416 10.98 35.84 31.16
N ASP A 417 11.53 34.90 30.36
CA ASP A 417 12.54 35.16 29.33
C ASP A 417 12.13 34.49 28.04
N ASN A 418 11.35 35.18 27.23
CA ASN A 418 10.88 34.73 25.90
C ASN A 418 11.14 35.80 24.84
N ASN A 419 11.98 36.78 25.13
CA ASN A 419 12.41 37.76 24.16
C ASN A 419 13.49 37.16 23.25
N ILE A 420 13.24 37.19 21.95
CA ILE A 420 14.21 36.79 20.91
C ILE A 420 14.54 38.00 20.05
N SER A 421 15.83 38.37 20.05
CA SER A 421 16.31 39.52 19.27
C SER A 421 16.15 39.28 17.76
N TRP A 422 15.78 40.34 17.08
CA TRP A 422 15.64 40.39 15.61
C TRP A 422 17.00 40.07 14.96
N ASP A 423 16.95 39.41 13.83
CA ASP A 423 18.15 38.95 13.11
C ASP A 423 18.70 40.03 12.14
N GLY A 424 18.11 41.22 12.14
CA GLY A 424 18.52 42.32 11.25
C GLY A 424 18.04 42.20 9.79
N LYS A 425 17.34 41.12 9.44
CA LYS A 425 16.81 40.94 8.09
C LYS A 425 15.56 41.77 7.88
N ASN A 426 15.42 42.32 6.66
CA ASN A 426 14.25 43.12 6.29
C ASN A 426 13.12 42.16 5.85
N TYR A 427 12.07 42.09 6.66
CA TYR A 427 10.86 41.30 6.37
C TYR A 427 9.76 42.19 5.79
N PRO A 428 8.83 41.64 5.01
CA PRO A 428 7.76 42.44 4.36
C PRO A 428 6.81 43.14 5.32
N PHE A 429 6.73 42.66 6.57
CA PHE A 429 5.86 43.18 7.60
C PHE A 429 6.68 44.01 8.61
N THR A 430 6.34 45.27 8.79
CA THR A 430 7.06 46.19 9.72
C THR A 430 7.16 45.61 11.12
N GLU A 431 6.09 44.97 11.60
CA GLU A 431 6.03 44.37 12.91
C GLU A 431 7.00 43.17 13.11
N TRP A 432 7.54 42.63 12.02
CA TRP A 432 8.54 41.55 12.06
C TRP A 432 9.98 42.05 12.20
N ASN A 433 10.21 43.36 11.95
CA ASN A 433 11.54 43.98 11.91
C ASN A 433 11.92 44.61 13.28
N LYS A 434 11.70 43.84 14.36
CA LYS A 434 12.04 44.24 15.74
C LYS A 434 12.11 42.99 16.62
N ASP A 435 12.69 43.10 17.82
CA ASP A 435 12.70 42.07 18.82
C ASP A 435 11.27 41.58 19.15
N GLN A 436 11.12 40.32 19.45
CA GLN A 436 9.82 39.69 19.69
C GLN A 436 9.76 38.94 20.99
N THR A 437 8.67 39.12 21.71
CA THR A 437 8.22 38.21 22.76
C THR A 437 7.29 37.16 22.20
N LEU A 438 6.97 36.09 22.93
CA LEU A 438 6.01 35.08 22.49
C LEU A 438 4.65 35.70 22.15
N GLU A 439 4.17 36.63 22.97
CA GLU A 439 2.91 37.30 22.79
C GLU A 439 2.90 38.12 21.48
N SER A 440 3.90 38.96 21.25
CA SER A 440 4.02 39.76 20.04
C SER A 440 4.20 38.89 18.79
N ALA A 441 5.02 37.83 18.89
CA ALA A 441 5.25 36.87 17.81
C ALA A 441 3.98 36.09 17.44
N MET A 442 3.14 35.70 18.42
CA MET A 442 1.82 35.09 18.19
C MET A 442 0.87 36.08 17.51
N LYS A 443 0.74 37.31 18.07
CA LYS A 443 -0.15 38.37 17.58
C LYS A 443 0.13 38.70 16.12
N TYR A 444 1.39 38.94 15.77
CA TYR A 444 1.81 39.32 14.41
C TYR A 444 2.23 38.12 13.56
N SER A 445 2.07 36.92 14.08
CA SER A 445 2.41 35.67 13.38
C SER A 445 3.84 35.62 12.83
N VAL A 446 4.83 36.08 13.62
CA VAL A 446 6.23 36.26 13.23
C VAL A 446 6.92 34.91 13.02
N THR A 447 7.10 34.50 11.79
CA THR A 447 7.58 33.14 11.47
C THR A 447 9.01 32.90 11.95
N TRP A 448 9.93 33.87 11.75
CA TRP A 448 11.32 33.70 12.15
C TRP A 448 11.53 33.46 13.66
N TYR A 449 10.61 33.97 14.50
CA TYR A 449 10.65 33.73 15.95
C TYR A 449 10.46 32.24 16.26
N PHE A 450 9.47 31.61 15.62
CA PHE A 450 9.17 30.19 15.81
C PHE A 450 10.17 29.28 15.10
N ASP A 451 10.76 29.70 13.99
CA ASP A 451 11.87 29.01 13.33
C ASP A 451 13.11 28.96 14.25
N LYS A 452 13.39 30.05 15.01
CA LYS A 452 14.46 30.06 15.99
C LYS A 452 14.19 29.11 17.16
N ILE A 453 12.95 28.96 17.61
CA ILE A 453 12.58 27.98 18.63
C ILE A 453 12.75 26.55 18.07
N ASP A 454 12.18 26.29 16.88
CA ASP A 454 12.26 24.96 16.22
C ASP A 454 13.72 24.51 16.02
N SER A 455 14.57 25.42 15.57
CA SER A 455 15.98 25.12 15.28
C SER A 455 16.83 24.77 16.52
N ARG A 456 16.41 25.20 17.71
CA ARG A 456 17.07 24.89 18.99
C ARG A 456 16.65 23.56 19.59
N ILE A 457 15.63 22.91 19.04
CA ILE A 457 15.09 21.63 19.51
C ILE A 457 15.49 20.51 18.55
N SER A 458 15.97 19.40 19.10
CA SER A 458 16.33 18.27 18.25
C SER A 458 15.10 17.74 17.48
N ARG A 459 15.29 17.34 16.22
CA ARG A 459 14.21 16.79 15.38
C ARG A 459 13.56 15.55 16.01
N LYS A 460 14.30 14.77 16.77
CA LYS A 460 13.79 13.62 17.52
C LYS A 460 12.82 14.07 18.61
N THR A 461 13.21 15.06 19.41
CA THR A 461 12.38 15.62 20.48
C THR A 461 11.09 16.25 19.93
N LEU A 462 11.20 17.03 18.84
CA LEU A 462 10.03 17.58 18.13
C LEU A 462 9.07 16.47 17.67
N GLN A 463 9.61 15.39 17.08
CA GLN A 463 8.79 14.27 16.63
C GLN A 463 8.07 13.56 17.78
N GLU A 464 8.75 13.38 18.91
CA GLU A 464 8.17 12.80 20.13
C GLU A 464 7.05 13.69 20.70
N CYS A 465 7.26 15.00 20.77
CA CYS A 465 6.26 15.94 21.25
C CYS A 465 5.03 16.02 20.32
N VAL A 466 5.24 16.15 19.01
CA VAL A 466 4.15 16.18 18.02
C VAL A 466 3.35 14.86 18.05
N GLY A 467 4.05 13.73 18.19
CA GLY A 467 3.41 12.42 18.36
C GLY A 467 2.60 12.31 19.66
N SER A 468 3.10 12.87 20.77
CA SER A 468 2.38 12.86 22.06
C SER A 468 1.08 13.65 22.02
N LEU A 469 1.03 14.72 21.20
CA LEU A 469 -0.16 15.52 20.95
C LEU A 469 -1.12 14.86 19.96
N SER A 470 -0.68 13.83 19.22
CA SER A 470 -1.42 13.24 18.08
C SER A 470 -1.82 14.32 17.06
N TYR A 471 -0.92 15.27 16.75
CA TYR A 471 -1.22 16.42 15.90
C TYR A 471 -1.19 16.04 14.43
N GLY A 472 -2.36 15.93 13.84
CA GLY A 472 -2.57 15.62 12.42
C GLY A 472 -1.91 14.31 11.97
N ASN A 473 -1.09 14.37 10.91
CA ASN A 473 -0.34 13.22 10.39
C ASN A 473 1.02 12.99 11.08
N GLU A 474 1.39 13.83 12.05
CA GLU A 474 2.63 13.77 12.84
C GLU A 474 3.91 13.78 11.97
N ASN A 475 3.84 14.20 10.71
CA ASN A 475 4.95 14.09 9.77
C ASN A 475 5.76 15.39 9.68
N ILE A 476 6.88 15.44 10.40
CA ILE A 476 7.82 16.59 10.43
C ILE A 476 9.13 16.32 9.66
N ARG A 477 9.12 15.42 8.66
CA ARG A 477 10.33 14.86 8.02
C ARG A 477 10.87 15.66 6.85
N THR A 478 10.46 16.88 6.60
CA THR A 478 11.08 17.72 5.56
C THR A 478 12.43 18.27 6.01
N LEU A 479 13.38 18.36 5.07
CA LEU A 479 14.74 18.84 5.31
C LEU A 479 14.81 20.38 5.46
N ASP A 480 13.77 21.11 5.02
CA ASP A 480 13.79 22.57 4.80
C ASP A 480 13.28 23.40 6.00
N GLY A 481 13.20 22.83 7.21
CA GLY A 481 12.83 23.56 8.42
C GLY A 481 11.33 23.82 8.60
N GLN A 482 10.61 24.32 7.61
CA GLN A 482 9.19 24.70 7.70
C GLN A 482 8.21 23.58 7.30
N TYR A 483 8.27 22.44 7.96
CA TYR A 483 7.41 21.28 7.69
C TYR A 483 5.91 21.56 7.92
N TRP A 484 5.55 22.66 8.56
CA TRP A 484 4.16 23.10 8.80
C TRP A 484 3.61 24.04 7.74
N ASN A 485 4.46 24.60 6.87
CA ASN A 485 4.04 25.59 5.86
C ASN A 485 4.02 24.95 4.46
N GLN A 486 2.82 24.58 3.98
CA GLN A 486 2.57 23.91 2.69
C GLN A 486 3.47 22.68 2.43
N SER A 487 3.85 21.96 3.49
CA SER A 487 4.84 20.90 3.46
C SER A 487 4.31 19.59 4.07
N SER A 488 5.15 18.79 4.74
CA SER A 488 4.84 17.41 5.14
C SER A 488 3.83 17.27 6.29
N LEU A 489 3.79 18.22 7.23
CA LEU A 489 2.83 18.20 8.33
C LEU A 489 1.45 18.63 7.82
N LYS A 490 0.44 17.80 8.07
CA LYS A 490 -0.94 18.04 7.62
C LYS A 490 -1.89 17.72 8.77
N ILE A 491 -2.96 18.52 8.88
CA ILE A 491 -4.01 18.36 9.88
C ILE A 491 -5.38 18.70 9.26
N SER A 492 -6.45 18.08 9.75
CA SER A 492 -7.82 18.37 9.33
C SER A 492 -8.52 19.34 10.29
N ALA A 493 -9.62 19.94 9.87
CA ALA A 493 -10.39 20.86 10.70
C ALA A 493 -10.94 20.15 11.97
N ILE A 494 -11.38 18.91 11.87
CA ILE A 494 -11.80 18.11 13.01
C ILE A 494 -10.64 17.87 13.98
N GLU A 495 -9.44 17.54 13.46
CA GLU A 495 -8.26 17.30 14.29
C GLU A 495 -7.76 18.59 14.98
N GLN A 496 -7.90 19.76 14.35
CA GLN A 496 -7.63 21.05 14.99
C GLN A 496 -8.54 21.27 16.21
N VAL A 497 -9.85 21.03 16.05
CA VAL A 497 -10.83 21.11 17.14
C VAL A 497 -10.51 20.12 18.27
N GLN A 498 -10.16 18.88 17.92
CA GLN A 498 -9.77 17.87 18.91
C GLN A 498 -8.48 18.25 19.67
N PHE A 499 -7.49 18.80 18.97
CA PHE A 499 -6.25 19.29 19.57
C PHE A 499 -6.53 20.45 20.55
N LEU A 500 -7.32 21.45 20.16
CA LEU A 500 -7.71 22.56 21.04
C LEU A 500 -8.50 22.08 22.27
N LYS A 501 -9.41 21.12 22.08
CA LYS A 501 -10.14 20.51 23.20
C LYS A 501 -9.20 19.85 24.21
N LYS A 502 -8.22 19.06 23.75
CA LYS A 502 -7.20 18.45 24.62
C LYS A 502 -6.38 19.52 25.35
N LEU A 503 -5.97 20.56 24.63
CA LEU A 503 -5.17 21.65 25.20
C LEU A 503 -5.94 22.41 26.29
N TRP A 504 -7.21 22.73 26.05
CA TRP A 504 -8.04 23.45 27.01
C TRP A 504 -8.40 22.63 28.24
N ASN A 505 -8.55 21.32 28.08
CA ASN A 505 -8.85 20.39 29.17
C ASN A 505 -7.58 19.84 29.86
N TYR A 506 -6.39 20.35 29.51
CA TYR A 506 -5.11 19.89 30.02
C TYR A 506 -4.84 18.39 29.82
N ASP A 507 -5.49 17.79 28.82
CA ASP A 507 -5.27 16.40 28.39
C ASP A 507 -4.06 16.30 27.43
N VAL A 508 -2.95 16.90 27.89
CA VAL A 508 -1.67 16.97 27.18
C VAL A 508 -0.53 16.77 28.18
N LYS A 509 0.61 16.22 27.73
CA LYS A 509 1.77 15.95 28.59
C LYS A 509 2.66 17.19 28.78
N PHE A 510 2.07 18.33 29.07
CA PHE A 510 2.76 19.62 29.31
C PHE A 510 2.34 20.21 30.63
N LYS A 511 3.18 21.06 31.22
CA LYS A 511 2.85 21.75 32.46
C LYS A 511 1.64 22.66 32.26
N LYS A 512 0.70 22.65 33.19
CA LYS A 512 -0.52 23.47 33.13
C LYS A 512 -0.22 24.95 32.92
N GLU A 513 0.79 25.44 33.62
CA GLU A 513 1.22 26.83 33.55
C GLU A 513 1.76 27.24 32.16
N ASP A 514 2.42 26.32 31.44
CA ASP A 514 2.91 26.56 30.08
C ASP A 514 1.74 26.55 29.07
N VAL A 515 0.78 25.67 29.30
CA VAL A 515 -0.47 25.64 28.54
C VAL A 515 -1.24 26.95 28.69
N ASP A 516 -1.39 27.45 29.93
CA ASP A 516 -2.09 28.71 30.20
C ASP A 516 -1.35 29.91 29.62
N PHE A 517 -0.02 29.90 29.63
CA PHE A 517 0.77 30.95 29.00
C PHE A 517 0.58 31.00 27.49
N VAL A 518 0.54 29.83 26.82
CA VAL A 518 0.26 29.72 25.39
C VAL A 518 -1.18 30.14 25.08
N LYS A 519 -2.18 29.71 25.87
CA LYS A 519 -3.58 30.15 25.70
C LYS A 519 -3.66 31.68 25.74
N ASN A 520 -3.05 32.31 26.75
CA ASN A 520 -3.04 33.76 26.87
C ASN A 520 -2.39 34.47 25.68
N SER A 521 -1.33 33.88 25.11
CA SER A 521 -0.64 34.45 23.94
C SER A 521 -1.48 34.48 22.66
N ILE A 522 -2.59 33.72 22.60
CA ILE A 522 -3.54 33.71 21.47
C ILE A 522 -4.91 34.29 21.84
N LYS A 523 -5.02 34.99 22.97
CA LYS A 523 -6.23 35.72 23.35
C LYS A 523 -6.49 36.81 22.32
N PHE A 524 -7.64 36.76 21.68
CA PHE A 524 -7.98 37.63 20.57
C PHE A 524 -8.91 38.79 20.99
N MET A 525 -9.92 38.46 21.82
CA MET A 525 -10.92 39.42 22.30
C MET A 525 -11.48 39.00 23.65
N GLU A 526 -11.85 39.99 24.47
CA GLU A 526 -12.56 39.78 25.73
C GLU A 526 -13.62 40.88 25.87
N GLU A 527 -14.87 40.45 26.03
CA GLU A 527 -16.01 41.37 26.18
C GLU A 527 -17.05 40.73 27.12
N GLY A 528 -17.21 41.29 28.31
CA GLY A 528 -18.10 40.77 29.32
C GLY A 528 -17.72 39.35 29.76
N ASP A 529 -18.66 38.42 29.59
CA ASP A 529 -18.47 36.98 29.88
C ASP A 529 -17.96 36.16 28.67
N VAL A 530 -17.60 36.84 27.58
CA VAL A 530 -17.13 36.23 26.33
C VAL A 530 -15.64 36.48 26.15
N VAL A 531 -14.88 35.38 26.00
CA VAL A 531 -13.45 35.44 25.65
C VAL A 531 -13.21 34.61 24.41
N LEU A 532 -12.62 35.22 23.39
CA LEU A 532 -12.23 34.57 22.14
C LEU A 532 -10.71 34.38 22.12
N TYR A 533 -10.30 33.17 21.93
CA TYR A 533 -8.92 32.76 21.66
C TYR A 533 -8.83 32.31 20.21
N GLY A 534 -7.81 32.75 19.47
CA GLY A 534 -7.72 32.38 18.07
C GLY A 534 -6.34 32.54 17.46
N LYS A 535 -6.07 31.72 16.46
CA LYS A 535 -4.86 31.80 15.64
C LYS A 535 -5.19 31.62 14.18
N THR A 536 -4.74 32.58 13.36
CA THR A 536 -4.81 32.49 11.90
C THR A 536 -3.63 31.72 11.34
N GLY A 537 -3.82 31.11 10.16
CA GLY A 537 -2.76 30.50 9.37
C GLY A 537 -2.96 30.80 7.89
N SER A 538 -1.93 31.22 7.20
CA SER A 538 -1.95 31.45 5.76
C SER A 538 -0.88 30.60 5.09
N GLY A 539 -1.22 29.96 3.98
CA GLY A 539 -0.32 29.17 3.16
C GLY A 539 -0.30 29.68 1.74
N SER A 540 0.89 29.93 1.22
CA SER A 540 1.08 30.46 -0.11
C SER A 540 1.78 29.44 -1.01
N GLU A 541 1.33 29.35 -2.28
CA GLU A 541 1.99 28.59 -3.34
C GLU A 541 2.18 29.53 -4.55
N ASN A 542 3.40 29.61 -5.07
CA ASN A 542 3.75 30.49 -6.19
C ASN A 542 3.36 31.97 -5.94
N ASN A 543 3.65 32.49 -4.75
CA ASN A 543 3.31 33.83 -4.29
C ASN A 543 1.80 34.15 -4.30
N ARG A 544 0.95 33.16 -4.24
CA ARG A 544 -0.50 33.30 -4.10
C ARG A 544 -0.98 32.61 -2.85
N ASP A 545 -1.77 33.26 -2.05
CA ASP A 545 -2.39 32.67 -0.89
C ASP A 545 -3.48 31.70 -1.33
N VAL A 546 -3.30 30.41 -0.97
CA VAL A 546 -4.15 29.29 -1.44
C VAL A 546 -4.80 28.52 -0.31
N ASN A 547 -4.37 28.75 0.95
CA ASN A 547 -4.85 28.07 2.13
C ASN A 547 -4.97 29.04 3.29
N GLY A 548 -6.15 29.17 3.86
CA GLY A 548 -6.45 30.02 5.01
C GLY A 548 -7.01 29.20 6.17
N TRP A 549 -6.55 29.46 7.36
CA TRP A 549 -7.05 28.89 8.61
C TRP A 549 -7.43 29.98 9.61
N PHE A 550 -8.52 29.74 10.34
CA PHE A 550 -8.78 30.36 11.62
C PHE A 550 -9.25 29.28 12.60
N VAL A 551 -8.47 29.06 13.66
CA VAL A 551 -8.78 28.04 14.68
C VAL A 551 -8.78 28.69 16.05
N GLY A 552 -9.68 28.25 16.94
CA GLY A 552 -9.76 28.88 18.22
C GLY A 552 -10.78 28.27 19.18
N VAL A 553 -10.95 28.96 20.30
CA VAL A 553 -11.90 28.64 21.35
C VAL A 553 -12.64 29.88 21.76
N LEU A 554 -13.97 29.80 21.81
CA LEU A 554 -14.83 30.83 22.37
C LEU A 554 -15.31 30.32 23.74
N GLU A 555 -14.97 31.02 24.80
CA GLU A 555 -15.52 30.81 26.13
C GLU A 555 -16.65 31.81 26.36
N LYS A 556 -17.82 31.30 26.79
CA LYS A 556 -18.99 32.12 27.12
C LYS A 556 -19.65 31.58 28.38
N GLY A 557 -19.52 32.32 29.48
CA GLY A 557 -19.92 31.84 30.79
C GLY A 557 -19.20 30.51 31.12
N ASN A 558 -19.96 29.48 31.43
CA ASN A 558 -19.42 28.15 31.76
C ASN A 558 -19.27 27.22 30.54
N ASN A 559 -19.55 27.69 29.32
CA ASN A 559 -19.47 26.86 28.13
C ASN A 559 -18.28 27.23 27.25
N LYS A 560 -17.75 26.23 26.55
CA LYS A 560 -16.65 26.38 25.61
C LYS A 560 -17.05 25.84 24.24
N TYR A 561 -16.72 26.62 23.20
CA TYR A 561 -16.92 26.29 21.80
C TYR A 561 -15.55 26.23 21.12
N TYR A 562 -15.17 25.05 20.64
CA TYR A 562 -13.92 24.85 19.90
C TYR A 562 -14.23 24.90 18.41
N PHE A 563 -13.51 25.66 17.64
CA PHE A 563 -13.80 25.81 16.22
C PHE A 563 -12.55 25.76 15.35
N ALA A 564 -12.75 25.38 14.11
CA ALA A 564 -11.76 25.46 13.04
C ALA A 564 -12.43 25.77 11.71
N THR A 565 -12.00 26.88 11.09
CA THR A 565 -12.37 27.26 9.72
C THR A 565 -11.17 27.01 8.83
N ASN A 566 -11.42 26.42 7.66
CA ASN A 566 -10.41 26.30 6.61
C ASN A 566 -11.00 26.74 5.27
N ILE A 567 -10.25 27.54 4.51
CA ILE A 567 -10.60 27.96 3.16
C ILE A 567 -9.47 27.59 2.21
N GLU A 568 -9.80 26.95 1.09
CA GLU A 568 -8.86 26.60 0.02
C GLU A 568 -9.29 27.22 -1.30
N GLY A 569 -8.33 27.72 -2.09
CA GLY A 569 -8.61 28.33 -3.39
C GLY A 569 -7.36 28.53 -4.24
N SER A 570 -7.52 29.24 -5.36
CA SER A 570 -6.43 29.46 -6.32
C SER A 570 -5.67 30.78 -6.11
N SER A 571 -6.24 31.74 -5.37
CA SER A 571 -5.61 33.03 -5.07
C SER A 571 -6.38 33.81 -3.99
N ASN A 572 -5.69 34.65 -3.25
CA ASN A 572 -6.23 35.57 -2.21
C ASN A 572 -6.97 34.84 -1.07
N ILE A 573 -6.54 33.63 -0.74
CA ILE A 573 -7.10 32.82 0.34
C ILE A 573 -6.12 32.77 1.51
N ASN A 574 -6.41 33.51 2.56
CA ASN A 574 -5.54 33.61 3.75
C ASN A 574 -6.32 33.45 5.05
N GLY A 575 -5.61 33.48 6.17
CA GLY A 575 -6.21 33.27 7.49
C GLY A 575 -7.11 34.42 7.97
N GLN A 576 -7.05 35.62 7.38
CA GLN A 576 -7.98 36.73 7.70
C GLN A 576 -9.33 36.50 7.05
N LYS A 577 -9.35 35.79 5.91
CA LYS A 577 -10.58 35.47 5.19
C LYS A 577 -11.28 34.22 5.76
N ALA A 578 -10.51 33.34 6.42
CA ALA A 578 -11.02 32.15 7.10
C ALA A 578 -11.69 32.49 8.43
#